data_d6539ed8b3fd81046dfcdce0c609e0e3
#
_entry.id   d6539ed8b3fd81046dfcdce0c609e0e3
#
_cell.length_a   1.000
_cell.length_b   1.000
_cell.length_c   1.000
_cell.angle_alpha   90.00
_cell.angle_beta   90.00
_cell.angle_gamma   90.00
#
_symmetry.space_group_name_H-M   'P 1'
#
loop_
_entity.id
_entity.type
_entity.pdbx_description
1 polymer ?
#
loop_
_entity_poly.entity_id
_entity_poly.type
_entity_poly.pdbx_seq_one_letter_code
_entity_poly.pdbx_strand_id
1 'polypeptide(L)'
;MKLIFFGAGYCSKFIIPKIDEKFEIICTHNSNLKPESFDNSRKIKRLTFQQFCKRKSFYFSGVTHIINSIPPINGRDIVHDLIKTTDNDHFSNLIWIGYLSATSVYGDHYGKWVNETSNLKPSTLRGKRRRYVENLFLNLFKEYNFPCHIFRLP
;
A
#
# COMPACT_ATOMS: atom_id res chain seq x y z
N MET A 1 -16.62 -5.13 6.09
CA MET A 1 -15.46 -4.21 5.99
C MET A 1 -15.01 -4.13 4.55
N LYS A 2 -14.36 -3.03 4.15
CA LYS A 2 -13.91 -2.82 2.77
C LYS A 2 -12.40 -2.61 2.72
N LEU A 3 -11.70 -3.45 1.99
CA LEU A 3 -10.26 -3.39 1.77
C LEU A 3 -9.96 -2.98 0.33
N ILE A 4 -9.10 -1.98 0.16
CA ILE A 4 -8.49 -1.67 -1.13
C ILE A 4 -7.03 -2.12 -1.12
N PHE A 5 -6.68 -3.02 -2.04
CA PHE A 5 -5.33 -3.54 -2.22
C PHE A 5 -4.73 -2.94 -3.50
N PHE A 6 -3.86 -1.95 -3.34
CA PHE A 6 -3.14 -1.35 -4.46
C PHE A 6 -1.92 -2.20 -4.83
N GLY A 7 -1.89 -2.70 -6.08
CA GLY A 7 -0.82 -3.53 -6.61
C GLY A 7 -1.10 -5.04 -6.48
N ALA A 8 -1.95 -5.58 -7.35
CA ALA A 8 -2.23 -7.02 -7.44
C ALA A 8 -1.05 -7.77 -8.09
N GLY A 9 0.10 -7.78 -7.43
CA GLY A 9 1.33 -8.48 -7.82
C GLY A 9 1.65 -9.67 -6.91
N TYR A 10 2.93 -10.00 -6.79
CA TYR A 10 3.41 -11.17 -6.05
C TYR A 10 2.87 -11.25 -4.62
N CYS A 11 3.00 -10.17 -3.82
CA CYS A 11 2.55 -10.18 -2.42
C CYS A 11 1.05 -10.45 -2.28
N SER A 12 0.24 -9.95 -3.20
CA SER A 12 -1.22 -10.09 -3.14
C SER A 12 -1.67 -11.55 -3.22
N LYS A 13 -0.95 -12.42 -3.93
CA LYS A 13 -1.23 -13.85 -4.01
C LYS A 13 -1.23 -14.54 -2.65
N PHE A 14 -0.35 -14.11 -1.76
CA PHE A 14 -0.18 -14.73 -0.44
C PHE A 14 -1.01 -14.03 0.65
N ILE A 15 -1.28 -12.75 0.47
CA ILE A 15 -2.01 -11.96 1.47
C ILE A 15 -3.52 -12.14 1.30
N ILE A 16 -4.04 -11.96 0.08
CA ILE A 16 -5.49 -11.95 -0.16
C ILE A 16 -6.20 -13.24 0.26
N PRO A 17 -5.67 -14.45 0.00
CA PRO A 17 -6.32 -15.67 0.46
C PRO A 17 -6.42 -15.84 1.98
N LYS A 18 -5.61 -15.08 2.73
CA LYS A 18 -5.57 -15.12 4.20
C LYS A 18 -6.45 -14.04 4.85
N ILE A 19 -7.04 -13.14 4.05
CA ILE A 19 -7.94 -12.11 4.57
C ILE A 19 -9.31 -12.74 4.86
N ASP A 20 -9.91 -12.39 5.97
CA ASP A 20 -11.24 -12.84 6.41
C ASP A 20 -12.30 -12.55 5.31
N GLU A 21 -13.24 -13.49 5.12
CA GLU A 21 -14.30 -13.38 4.10
C GLU A 21 -15.27 -12.21 4.31
N LYS A 22 -15.32 -11.68 5.54
CA LYS A 22 -16.11 -10.46 5.84
C LYS A 22 -15.62 -9.20 5.11
N PHE A 23 -14.45 -9.24 4.46
CA PHE A 23 -13.95 -8.13 3.67
C PHE A 23 -14.45 -8.18 2.22
N GLU A 24 -15.10 -7.10 1.78
CA GLU A 24 -15.17 -6.76 0.36
C GLU A 24 -13.78 -6.32 -0.09
N ILE A 25 -13.21 -6.94 -1.12
CA ILE A 25 -11.86 -6.64 -1.59
C ILE A 25 -11.91 -6.02 -2.98
N ILE A 26 -11.26 -4.87 -3.12
CA ILE A 26 -10.97 -4.24 -4.42
C ILE A 26 -9.46 -4.29 -4.63
N CYS A 27 -9.00 -4.91 -5.73
CA CYS A 27 -7.60 -4.95 -6.11
C CYS A 27 -7.33 -4.10 -7.34
N THR A 28 -6.21 -3.37 -7.34
CA THR A 28 -5.74 -2.67 -8.54
C THR A 28 -4.53 -3.34 -9.15
N HIS A 29 -4.40 -3.30 -10.47
CA HIS A 29 -3.24 -3.81 -11.20
C HIS A 29 -2.83 -2.81 -12.31
N ASN A 30 -1.62 -3.00 -12.84
CA ASN A 30 -1.17 -2.28 -14.02
C ASN A 30 -1.87 -2.83 -15.26
N SER A 31 -2.31 -1.97 -16.19
CA SER A 31 -2.96 -2.37 -17.44
C SER A 31 -2.10 -3.29 -18.31
N ASN A 32 -0.77 -3.18 -18.22
CA ASN A 32 0.18 -3.94 -19.02
C ASN A 32 0.53 -5.33 -18.44
N LEU A 33 0.03 -5.66 -17.24
CA LEU A 33 0.27 -6.94 -16.60
C LEU A 33 -1.01 -7.76 -16.60
N LYS A 34 -0.92 -9.05 -16.94
CA LYS A 34 -2.03 -9.98 -16.68
C LYS A 34 -2.23 -10.00 -15.16
N PRO A 35 -3.46 -9.72 -14.67
CA PRO A 35 -3.72 -9.80 -13.26
C PRO A 35 -3.44 -11.22 -12.77
N GLU A 36 -2.73 -11.34 -11.65
CA GLU A 36 -2.52 -12.62 -10.99
C GLU A 36 -3.88 -13.28 -10.72
N SER A 37 -3.99 -14.57 -11.07
CA SER A 37 -5.18 -15.34 -10.75
C SER A 37 -5.24 -15.61 -9.25
N PHE A 38 -6.26 -15.12 -8.59
CA PHE A 38 -6.63 -15.59 -7.25
C PHE A 38 -7.66 -16.70 -7.41
N ASP A 39 -7.73 -17.58 -6.43
CA ASP A 39 -8.79 -18.56 -6.34
C ASP A 39 -10.16 -17.88 -6.52
N ASN A 40 -10.98 -18.43 -7.44
CA ASN A 40 -12.28 -17.86 -7.82
C ASN A 40 -13.37 -18.02 -6.74
N SER A 41 -13.05 -18.67 -5.61
CA SER A 41 -13.99 -18.87 -4.50
C SER A 41 -14.47 -17.57 -3.85
N ARG A 42 -13.76 -16.45 -4.08
CA ARG A 42 -14.02 -15.17 -3.44
C ARG A 42 -14.34 -14.05 -4.44
N LYS A 43 -15.37 -13.27 -4.16
CA LYS A 43 -15.73 -12.07 -4.96
C LYS A 43 -14.70 -10.95 -4.73
N ILE A 44 -13.67 -10.90 -5.58
CA ILE A 44 -12.67 -9.83 -5.58
C ILE A 44 -12.90 -8.96 -6.80
N LYS A 45 -13.15 -7.66 -6.58
CA LYS A 45 -13.25 -6.70 -7.68
C LYS A 45 -11.86 -6.31 -8.16
N ARG A 46 -11.56 -6.58 -9.42
CA ARG A 46 -10.27 -6.26 -10.05
C ARG A 46 -10.43 -5.09 -11.00
N LEU A 47 -9.53 -4.13 -10.90
CA LEU A 47 -9.56 -2.90 -11.70
C LEU A 47 -8.13 -2.56 -12.14
N THR A 48 -7.96 -1.93 -13.29
CA THR A 48 -6.70 -1.24 -13.52
C THR A 48 -6.62 -0.02 -12.59
N PHE A 49 -5.39 0.41 -12.27
CA PHE A 49 -5.21 1.63 -11.47
C PHE A 49 -5.91 2.84 -12.09
N GLN A 50 -5.88 2.96 -13.43
CA GLN A 50 -6.57 4.03 -14.15
C GLN A 50 -8.10 3.96 -13.99
N GLN A 51 -8.71 2.75 -14.07
CA GLN A 51 -10.14 2.56 -13.84
C GLN A 51 -10.52 2.97 -12.42
N PHE A 52 -9.68 2.63 -11.44
CA PHE A 52 -9.87 3.06 -10.06
C PHE A 52 -9.86 4.59 -9.94
N CYS A 53 -8.84 5.25 -10.50
CA CYS A 53 -8.70 6.72 -10.44
C CYS A 53 -9.90 7.47 -11.05
N LYS A 54 -10.48 6.97 -12.14
CA LYS A 54 -11.66 7.60 -12.78
C LYS A 54 -12.88 7.66 -11.85
N ARG A 55 -12.98 6.78 -10.86
CA ARG A 55 -14.10 6.68 -9.92
C ARG A 55 -13.63 6.58 -8.47
N LYS A 56 -12.52 7.26 -8.14
CA LYS A 56 -11.86 7.14 -6.85
C LYS A 56 -12.79 7.40 -5.66
N SER A 57 -13.60 8.45 -5.71
CA SER A 57 -14.57 8.80 -4.66
C SER A 57 -15.56 7.66 -4.40
N PHE A 58 -16.07 7.02 -5.46
CA PHE A 58 -16.96 5.86 -5.33
C PHE A 58 -16.26 4.67 -4.66
N TYR A 59 -15.01 4.38 -5.04
CA TYR A 59 -14.29 3.23 -4.48
C TYR A 59 -13.79 3.48 -3.07
N PHE A 60 -13.39 4.71 -2.73
CA PHE A 60 -12.98 5.06 -1.37
C PHE A 60 -14.15 5.19 -0.40
N SER A 61 -15.35 5.48 -0.89
CA SER A 61 -16.53 5.55 -0.02
C SER A 61 -16.69 4.27 0.81
N GLY A 62 -16.70 4.41 2.14
CA GLY A 62 -16.80 3.31 3.10
C GLY A 62 -15.55 2.42 3.20
N VAL A 63 -14.39 2.87 2.70
CA VAL A 63 -13.14 2.14 2.87
C VAL A 63 -12.75 2.06 4.35
N THR A 64 -12.37 0.87 4.80
CA THR A 64 -11.90 0.64 6.16
C THR A 64 -10.41 0.31 6.21
N HIS A 65 -9.88 -0.31 5.17
CA HIS A 65 -8.48 -0.76 5.12
C HIS A 65 -7.88 -0.49 3.75
N ILE A 66 -6.61 -0.08 3.73
CA ILE A 66 -5.83 0.12 2.52
C ILE A 66 -4.52 -0.63 2.64
N ILE A 67 -4.12 -1.39 1.62
CA ILE A 67 -2.77 -1.93 1.48
C ILE A 67 -2.14 -1.34 0.21
N ASN A 68 -0.98 -0.71 0.35
CA ASN A 68 -0.17 -0.25 -0.77
C ASN A 68 1.05 -1.17 -0.96
N SER A 69 1.06 -1.96 -2.02
CA SER A 69 2.19 -2.79 -2.45
C SER A 69 2.86 -2.27 -3.73
N ILE A 70 2.42 -1.13 -4.25
CA ILE A 70 3.01 -0.54 -5.45
C ILE A 70 4.38 0.06 -5.09
N PRO A 71 5.45 -0.30 -5.81
CA PRO A 71 6.75 0.31 -5.56
C PRO A 71 6.77 1.78 -6.01
N PRO A 72 7.56 2.65 -5.34
CA PRO A 72 7.74 4.03 -5.77
C PRO A 72 8.28 4.13 -7.20
N ILE A 73 7.69 5.01 -7.99
CA ILE A 73 8.10 5.29 -9.36
C ILE A 73 8.72 6.70 -9.40
N ASN A 74 9.97 6.82 -9.82
CA ASN A 74 10.69 8.10 -9.89
C ASN A 74 10.62 8.95 -8.61
N GLY A 75 10.65 8.29 -7.44
CA GLY A 75 10.58 8.95 -6.13
C GLY A 75 9.18 9.40 -5.71
N ARG A 76 8.14 9.04 -6.46
CA ARG A 76 6.73 9.33 -6.12
C ARG A 76 6.00 8.04 -5.75
N ASP A 77 5.02 8.16 -4.89
CA ASP A 77 4.06 7.09 -4.60
C ASP A 77 2.67 7.52 -5.08
N ILE A 78 2.19 6.82 -6.11
CA ILE A 78 0.91 7.15 -6.76
C ILE A 78 -0.31 6.93 -5.88
N VAL A 79 -0.20 6.04 -4.87
CA VAL A 79 -1.29 5.78 -3.91
C VAL A 79 -1.34 6.89 -2.87
N HIS A 80 -0.19 7.33 -2.37
CA HIS A 80 -0.10 8.49 -1.48
C HIS A 80 -0.70 9.73 -2.17
N ASP A 81 -0.28 10.02 -3.41
CA ASP A 81 -0.80 11.17 -4.19
C ASP A 81 -2.33 11.05 -4.39
N LEU A 82 -2.82 9.83 -4.64
CA LEU A 82 -4.26 9.57 -4.80
C LEU A 82 -5.04 9.84 -3.50
N ILE A 83 -4.51 9.42 -2.35
CA ILE A 83 -5.11 9.70 -1.04
C ILE A 83 -5.14 11.20 -0.78
N LYS A 84 -4.02 11.90 -0.95
CA LYS A 84 -3.91 13.36 -0.74
C LYS A 84 -4.83 14.19 -1.63
N THR A 85 -5.17 13.70 -2.81
CA THR A 85 -6.06 14.39 -3.78
C THR A 85 -7.52 13.95 -3.68
N THR A 86 -7.86 13.12 -2.72
CA THR A 86 -9.23 12.67 -2.45
C THR A 86 -9.74 13.37 -1.22
N ASP A 87 -11.02 13.75 -1.23
CA ASP A 87 -11.68 14.40 -0.10
C ASP A 87 -11.63 13.50 1.14
N ASN A 88 -11.28 14.08 2.29
CA ASN A 88 -11.11 13.37 3.56
C ASN A 88 -12.39 12.69 4.04
N ASP A 89 -13.56 13.18 3.68
CA ASP A 89 -14.84 12.59 4.05
C ASP A 89 -14.99 11.14 3.57
N HIS A 90 -14.31 10.79 2.46
CA HIS A 90 -14.29 9.42 1.97
C HIS A 90 -13.51 8.45 2.88
N PHE A 91 -12.69 8.96 3.80
CA PHE A 91 -11.86 8.20 4.73
C PHE A 91 -12.40 8.18 6.16
N SER A 92 -13.63 8.65 6.40
CA SER A 92 -14.27 8.69 7.73
C SER A 92 -14.33 7.33 8.42
N ASN A 93 -14.40 6.24 7.65
CA ASN A 93 -14.41 4.85 8.15
C ASN A 93 -13.03 4.17 8.10
N LEU A 94 -11.97 4.90 7.76
CA LEU A 94 -10.64 4.32 7.59
C LEU A 94 -10.04 3.94 8.95
N ILE A 95 -9.77 2.65 9.12
CA ILE A 95 -9.23 2.07 10.36
C ILE A 95 -7.72 1.84 10.23
N TRP A 96 -7.23 1.57 9.00
CA TRP A 96 -5.86 1.15 8.84
C TRP A 96 -5.31 1.30 7.41
N ILE A 97 -4.04 1.73 7.30
CA ILE A 97 -3.26 1.75 6.07
C ILE A 97 -1.97 0.96 6.28
N GLY A 98 -1.71 -0.03 5.42
CA GLY A 98 -0.44 -0.77 5.37
C GLY A 98 0.37 -0.41 4.13
N TYR A 99 1.61 0.05 4.32
CA TYR A 99 2.57 0.26 3.23
C TYR A 99 3.61 -0.85 3.21
N LEU A 100 3.71 -1.59 2.11
CA LEU A 100 4.73 -2.63 1.93
C LEU A 100 6.04 -1.98 1.44
N SER A 101 6.90 -1.67 2.39
CA SER A 101 8.25 -1.16 2.16
C SER A 101 9.25 -2.30 1.94
N ALA A 102 10.54 -2.05 2.13
CA ALA A 102 11.58 -3.06 1.99
C ALA A 102 12.70 -2.84 3.00
N THR A 103 13.38 -3.94 3.41
CA THR A 103 14.55 -3.89 4.32
C THR A 103 15.72 -3.08 3.75
N SER A 104 15.75 -2.83 2.44
CA SER A 104 16.76 -1.96 1.81
C SER A 104 16.83 -0.53 2.37
N VAL A 105 15.84 -0.11 3.17
CA VAL A 105 15.84 1.18 3.88
C VAL A 105 16.86 1.21 5.03
N TYR A 106 17.21 0.05 5.58
CA TYR A 106 18.21 -0.03 6.65
C TYR A 106 19.62 0.28 6.15
N GLY A 107 19.97 -0.16 4.91
CA GLY A 107 21.32 -0.07 4.38
C GLY A 107 22.26 -1.09 5.03
N ASP A 108 23.57 -0.81 5.04
CA ASP A 108 24.56 -1.68 5.63
C ASP A 108 24.73 -1.43 7.13
N HIS A 109 24.55 -2.46 7.91
CA HIS A 109 24.79 -2.51 9.35
C HIS A 109 25.93 -3.46 9.72
N TYR A 110 26.79 -3.82 8.76
CA TYR A 110 27.97 -4.69 8.98
C TYR A 110 27.60 -6.04 9.63
N GLY A 111 26.53 -6.67 9.15
CA GLY A 111 26.05 -7.96 9.66
C GLY A 111 25.33 -7.91 11.01
N LYS A 112 25.13 -6.73 11.59
CA LYS A 112 24.38 -6.58 12.84
C LYS A 112 22.89 -6.70 12.63
N TRP A 113 22.20 -7.25 13.60
CA TRP A 113 20.75 -7.27 13.63
C TRP A 113 20.17 -5.85 13.65
N VAL A 114 19.05 -5.68 12.93
CA VAL A 114 18.30 -4.42 12.88
C VAL A 114 16.84 -4.67 13.28
N ASN A 115 16.22 -3.65 13.83
CA ASN A 115 14.79 -3.62 14.18
C ASN A 115 14.17 -2.28 13.76
N GLU A 116 12.92 -2.05 14.12
CA GLU A 116 12.16 -0.86 13.71
C GLU A 116 12.75 0.45 14.23
N THR A 117 13.49 0.40 15.35
CA THR A 117 14.15 1.58 15.96
C THR A 117 15.56 1.83 15.43
N SER A 118 16.11 0.90 14.64
CA SER A 118 17.46 1.03 14.06
C SER A 118 17.54 2.18 13.08
N ASN A 119 18.69 2.85 13.05
CA ASN A 119 18.94 3.95 12.12
C ASN A 119 18.81 3.50 10.67
N LEU A 120 18.08 4.25 9.88
CA LEU A 120 17.88 3.99 8.45
C LEU A 120 18.98 4.69 7.64
N LYS A 121 19.81 3.91 6.95
CA LYS A 121 20.97 4.35 6.16
C LYS A 121 20.91 3.82 4.73
N PRO A 122 19.85 4.07 3.95
CA PRO A 122 19.72 3.48 2.62
C PRO A 122 20.84 3.94 1.71
N SER A 123 21.64 3.00 1.20
CA SER A 123 22.74 3.25 0.26
C SER A 123 22.29 3.22 -1.20
N THR A 124 21.28 2.38 -1.52
CA THR A 124 20.76 2.23 -2.88
C THR A 124 19.69 3.26 -3.21
N LEU A 125 19.55 3.60 -4.49
CA LEU A 125 18.46 4.48 -4.97
C LEU A 125 17.07 3.92 -4.61
N ARG A 126 16.89 2.59 -4.70
CA ARG A 126 15.65 1.90 -4.32
C ARG A 126 15.36 2.10 -2.82
N GLY A 127 16.33 1.90 -1.96
CA GLY A 127 16.20 2.10 -0.52
C GLY A 127 15.88 3.55 -0.16
N LYS A 128 16.57 4.53 -0.78
CA LYS A 128 16.30 5.97 -0.60
C LYS A 128 14.87 6.35 -0.99
N ARG A 129 14.38 5.85 -2.13
CA ARG A 129 12.98 6.08 -2.57
C ARG A 129 11.96 5.47 -1.60
N ARG A 130 12.21 4.24 -1.10
CA ARG A 130 11.35 3.59 -0.11
C ARG A 130 11.32 4.39 1.19
N ARG A 131 12.50 4.80 1.70
CA ARG A 131 12.59 5.62 2.92
C ARG A 131 11.82 6.93 2.79
N TYR A 132 11.92 7.59 1.64
CA TYR A 132 11.16 8.80 1.36
C TYR A 132 9.64 8.54 1.46
N VAL A 133 9.16 7.47 0.82
CA VAL A 133 7.72 7.12 0.82
C VAL A 133 7.25 6.68 2.21
N GLU A 134 8.07 5.97 3.00
CA GLU A 134 7.74 5.70 4.41
C GLU A 134 7.39 7.00 5.17
N ASN A 135 8.19 8.05 4.99
CA ASN A 135 7.91 9.34 5.61
C ASN A 135 6.61 9.98 5.11
N LEU A 136 6.27 9.85 3.82
CA LEU A 136 5.00 10.34 3.28
C LEU A 136 3.80 9.67 3.99
N PHE A 137 3.83 8.35 4.17
CA PHE A 137 2.76 7.64 4.86
C PHE A 137 2.71 7.94 6.36
N LEU A 138 3.87 8.10 7.01
CA LEU A 138 3.91 8.52 8.42
C LEU A 138 3.39 9.95 8.62
N ASN A 139 3.54 10.82 7.62
CA ASN A 139 2.97 12.17 7.67
C ASN A 139 1.44 12.15 7.51
N LEU A 140 0.85 11.19 6.78
CA LEU A 140 -0.62 11.02 6.77
C LEU A 140 -1.18 10.77 8.17
N PHE A 141 -0.45 10.03 9.02
CA PHE A 141 -0.82 9.87 10.42
C PHE A 141 -0.77 11.20 11.18
N LYS A 142 0.30 11.98 11.01
CA LYS A 142 0.48 13.25 11.71
C LYS A 142 -0.53 14.32 11.30
N GLU A 143 -0.83 14.41 9.99
CA GLU A 143 -1.67 15.45 9.41
C GLU A 143 -3.17 15.13 9.48
N TYR A 144 -3.54 13.85 9.29
CA TYR A 144 -4.93 13.40 9.14
C TYR A 144 -5.35 12.36 10.17
N ASN A 145 -4.43 11.95 11.07
CA ASN A 145 -4.65 10.85 12.03
C ASN A 145 -4.99 9.52 11.34
N PHE A 146 -4.53 9.29 10.09
CA PHE A 146 -4.71 8.01 9.42
C PHE A 146 -3.77 6.96 10.00
N PRO A 147 -4.26 5.85 10.55
CA PRO A 147 -3.43 4.83 11.20
C PRO A 147 -2.56 4.09 10.17
N CYS A 148 -1.31 4.53 10.00
CA CYS A 148 -0.37 4.00 9.00
C CYS A 148 0.66 3.07 9.64
N HIS A 149 0.82 1.86 9.07
CA HIS A 149 1.87 0.91 9.44
C HIS A 149 2.78 0.61 8.25
N ILE A 150 4.08 0.55 8.51
CA ILE A 150 5.11 0.29 7.51
C ILE A 150 5.64 -1.13 7.69
N PHE A 151 5.57 -1.95 6.63
CA PHE A 151 6.08 -3.32 6.61
C PHE A 151 7.34 -3.38 5.75
N ARG A 152 8.49 -3.55 6.36
CA ARG A 152 9.79 -3.66 5.68
C ARG A 152 10.06 -5.11 5.33
N LEU A 153 9.65 -5.50 4.13
CA LEU A 153 9.83 -6.85 3.61
C LEU A 153 11.25 -7.06 3.08
N PRO A 154 11.82 -8.28 3.14
CA PRO A 154 13.13 -8.61 2.60
C PRO A 154 13.23 -8.49 1.08
#